data_9c19da7be261dbd789bd259c1f6ad241
#
_entry.id   9c19da7be261dbd789bd259c1f6ad241
#
_cell.length_a   1.000
_cell.length_b   1.000
_cell.length_c   1.000
_cell.angle_alpha   90.00
_cell.angle_beta   90.00
_cell.angle_gamma   90.00
#
_symmetry.space_group_name_H-M   'P 1'
#
loop_
_entity.id
_entity.type
_entity.pdbx_description
1 polymer ?
#
loop_
_entity_poly.entity_id
_entity_poly.type
_entity_poly.pdbx_seq_one_letter_code
_entity_poly.pdbx_strand_id
1 'polypeptide(L)'
;MKIIITGHTKGLGLAIYNYFVNQGHEVIGLSRTTGYDLELKSLDVIDFVKDSNCDYFFNNAYCHNIQTFILKKTAPFVKVITSGSMGSNEYVMGKRDNPYYTNKYHLEMAHIEIKKNNPLPMLLLKMGYLESYPDKDPILYSEVLQAIDFWLTNPRVSMIEFGNINYDKNIKFD
;
A
#
# COMPACT_ATOMS: atom_id res chain seq x y z
N MET A 1 7.03 17.86 -3.57
CA MET A 1 6.30 17.20 -2.48
C MET A 1 7.30 16.53 -1.55
N LYS A 2 6.94 16.41 -0.27
CA LYS A 2 7.67 15.60 0.70
C LYS A 2 6.93 14.29 0.93
N ILE A 3 7.58 13.17 0.69
CA ILE A 3 6.97 11.83 0.66
C ILE A 3 7.72 10.92 1.63
N ILE A 4 6.98 10.18 2.44
CA ILE A 4 7.55 9.12 3.28
C ILE A 4 7.04 7.77 2.78
N ILE A 5 7.91 6.76 2.71
CA ILE A 5 7.55 5.43 2.27
C ILE A 5 8.17 4.35 3.17
N THR A 6 7.37 3.38 3.61
CA THR A 6 7.87 2.16 4.27
C THR A 6 8.24 1.10 3.23
N GLY A 7 9.38 0.41 3.44
CA GLY A 7 9.81 -0.72 2.58
C GLY A 7 10.32 -0.30 1.19
N HIS A 8 11.10 0.77 1.12
CA HIS A 8 11.65 1.36 -0.10
C HIS A 8 12.86 0.64 -0.71
N THR A 9 13.33 -0.45 -0.12
CA THR A 9 14.61 -1.07 -0.51
C THR A 9 14.52 -2.11 -1.62
N LYS A 10 13.31 -2.56 -1.98
CA LYS A 10 13.08 -3.55 -3.04
C LYS A 10 11.65 -3.50 -3.57
N GLY A 11 11.45 -4.17 -4.71
CA GLY A 11 10.12 -4.37 -5.32
C GLY A 11 9.40 -3.06 -5.58
N LEU A 12 8.07 -3.07 -5.41
CA LEU A 12 7.24 -1.90 -5.65
C LEU A 12 7.67 -0.68 -4.82
N GLY A 13 8.07 -0.88 -3.57
CA GLY A 13 8.51 0.23 -2.72
C GLY A 13 9.75 0.94 -3.28
N LEU A 14 10.70 0.20 -3.85
CA LEU A 14 11.87 0.78 -4.53
C LEU A 14 11.46 1.50 -5.82
N ALA A 15 10.52 0.92 -6.58
CA ALA A 15 10.03 1.55 -7.81
C ALA A 15 9.36 2.90 -7.51
N ILE A 16 8.49 2.96 -6.49
CA ILE A 16 7.84 4.20 -6.04
C ILE A 16 8.90 5.21 -5.55
N TYR A 17 9.85 4.77 -4.73
CA TYR A 17 10.92 5.64 -4.22
C TYR A 17 11.70 6.30 -5.37
N ASN A 18 12.23 5.49 -6.30
CA ASN A 18 13.00 5.98 -7.43
C ASN A 18 12.17 6.89 -8.35
N TYR A 19 10.91 6.56 -8.57
CA TYR A 19 10.02 7.33 -9.41
C TYR A 19 9.89 8.77 -8.91
N PHE A 20 9.60 8.97 -7.64
CA PHE A 20 9.42 10.30 -7.08
C PHE A 20 10.75 11.05 -6.88
N VAL A 21 11.85 10.35 -6.56
CA VAL A 21 13.19 10.95 -6.53
C VAL A 21 13.57 11.49 -7.91
N ASN A 22 13.32 10.73 -8.97
CA ASN A 22 13.63 11.15 -10.34
C ASN A 22 12.78 12.34 -10.81
N GLN A 23 11.64 12.58 -10.20
CA GLN A 23 10.81 13.76 -10.43
C GLN A 23 11.21 14.97 -9.56
N GLY A 24 12.28 14.87 -8.78
CA GLY A 24 12.80 15.94 -7.92
C GLY A 24 12.03 16.15 -6.62
N HIS A 25 11.30 15.13 -6.15
CA HIS A 25 10.61 15.19 -4.87
C HIS A 25 11.53 14.81 -3.70
N GLU A 26 11.28 15.33 -2.51
CA GLU A 26 11.91 14.87 -1.27
C GLU A 26 11.27 13.55 -0.85
N VAL A 27 12.03 12.45 -0.91
CA VAL A 27 11.52 11.11 -0.56
C VAL A 27 12.34 10.52 0.58
N ILE A 28 11.68 10.18 1.68
CA ILE A 28 12.29 9.56 2.85
C ILE A 28 11.84 8.11 2.94
N GLY A 29 12.80 7.19 2.83
CA GLY A 29 12.54 5.77 2.92
C GLY A 29 12.76 5.24 4.33
N LEU A 30 11.74 4.57 4.90
CA LEU A 30 11.79 3.93 6.20
C LEU A 30 11.89 2.41 6.03
N SER A 31 12.96 1.82 6.55
CA SER A 31 13.23 0.39 6.47
C SER A 31 14.23 -0.04 7.55
N ARG A 32 14.46 -1.32 7.68
CA ARG A 32 15.49 -1.85 8.60
C ARG A 32 16.87 -1.27 8.33
N THR A 33 17.22 -1.05 7.07
CA THR A 33 18.51 -0.46 6.68
C THR A 33 18.65 1.01 7.06
N THR A 34 17.54 1.72 7.25
CA THR A 34 17.51 3.11 7.72
C THR A 34 17.15 3.23 9.21
N GLY A 35 17.19 2.10 9.94
CA GLY A 35 16.96 2.07 11.38
C GLY A 35 15.49 1.93 11.81
N TYR A 36 14.57 1.75 10.86
CA TYR A 36 13.13 1.60 11.11
C TYR A 36 12.66 0.17 10.84
N ASP A 37 12.87 -0.71 11.82
CA ASP A 37 12.26 -2.03 11.82
C ASP A 37 10.81 -1.92 12.28
N LEU A 38 9.85 -2.25 11.42
CA LEU A 38 8.43 -2.08 11.72
C LEU A 38 7.96 -2.95 12.89
N GLU A 39 8.55 -4.13 13.09
CA GLU A 39 8.19 -5.01 14.21
C GLU A 39 8.60 -4.43 15.56
N LEU A 40 9.76 -3.78 15.60
CA LEU A 40 10.35 -3.26 16.84
C LEU A 40 10.06 -1.78 17.05
N LYS A 41 9.87 -1.01 15.97
CA LYS A 41 9.83 0.45 15.96
C LYS A 41 8.62 1.03 15.25
N SER A 42 7.47 0.37 15.29
CA SER A 42 6.26 0.87 14.64
C SER A 42 5.79 2.22 15.22
N LEU A 43 6.01 2.48 16.51
CA LEU A 43 5.70 3.77 17.13
C LEU A 43 6.64 4.87 16.63
N ASP A 44 7.94 4.61 16.51
CA ASP A 44 8.91 5.57 15.98
C ASP A 44 8.55 5.96 14.54
N VAL A 45 8.08 5.01 13.73
CA VAL A 45 7.59 5.28 12.35
C VAL A 45 6.36 6.18 12.38
N ILE A 46 5.40 5.90 13.26
CA ILE A 46 4.18 6.69 13.40
C ILE A 46 4.52 8.13 13.81
N ASP A 47 5.35 8.31 14.82
CA ASP A 47 5.74 9.62 15.33
C ASP A 47 6.54 10.39 14.27
N PHE A 48 7.49 9.71 13.59
CA PHE A 48 8.23 10.32 12.49
C PHE A 48 7.31 10.82 11.37
N VAL A 49 6.30 10.03 10.98
CA VAL A 49 5.33 10.44 9.94
C VAL A 49 4.52 11.65 10.39
N LYS A 50 4.04 11.67 11.64
CA LYS A 50 3.26 12.80 12.19
C LYS A 50 4.05 14.09 12.27
N ASP A 51 5.33 14.01 12.70
CA ASP A 51 6.15 15.19 12.97
C ASP A 51 6.83 15.74 11.69
N SER A 52 6.86 14.95 10.62
CA SER A 52 7.60 15.28 9.40
C SER A 52 6.95 16.34 8.51
N ASN A 53 5.66 16.68 8.71
CA ASN A 53 4.87 17.52 7.80
C ASN A 53 4.95 17.05 6.34
N CYS A 54 4.93 15.73 6.09
CA CYS A 54 4.96 15.20 4.74
C CYS A 54 3.60 15.35 4.03
N ASP A 55 3.66 15.52 2.71
CA ASP A 55 2.46 15.61 1.87
C ASP A 55 1.74 14.27 1.74
N TYR A 56 2.54 13.18 1.63
CA TYR A 56 2.04 11.83 1.42
C TYR A 56 2.84 10.80 2.20
N PHE A 57 2.13 9.81 2.73
CA PHE A 57 2.71 8.63 3.36
C PHE A 57 2.32 7.36 2.60
N PHE A 58 3.32 6.63 2.09
CA PHE A 58 3.15 5.32 1.48
C PHE A 58 3.33 4.22 2.53
N ASN A 59 2.22 3.71 3.03
CA ASN A 59 2.16 2.56 3.92
C ASN A 59 2.29 1.25 3.10
N ASN A 60 3.52 1.00 2.58
CA ASN A 60 3.77 -0.03 1.60
C ASN A 60 4.27 -1.34 2.19
N ALA A 61 5.17 -1.31 3.18
CA ALA A 61 5.78 -2.53 3.71
C ALA A 61 4.76 -3.43 4.41
N TYR A 62 4.71 -4.71 4.01
CA TYR A 62 3.97 -5.72 4.76
C TYR A 62 4.74 -6.10 6.02
N CYS A 63 4.05 -6.05 7.15
CA CYS A 63 4.53 -6.50 8.44
C CYS A 63 3.33 -6.92 9.29
N HIS A 64 2.79 -8.11 9.04
CA HIS A 64 1.63 -8.65 9.72
C HIS A 64 0.50 -7.60 9.91
N ASN A 65 -0.08 -7.51 11.10
CA ASN A 65 -1.10 -6.52 11.47
C ASN A 65 -0.52 -5.11 11.74
N ILE A 66 0.80 -4.96 11.80
CA ILE A 66 1.47 -3.68 12.07
C ILE A 66 1.18 -2.68 10.95
N GLN A 67 1.09 -3.13 9.69
CA GLN A 67 0.70 -2.25 8.58
C GLN A 67 -0.68 -1.61 8.83
N THR A 68 -1.63 -2.37 9.35
CA THR A 68 -2.97 -1.87 9.74
C THR A 68 -2.89 -0.91 10.93
N PHE A 69 -2.06 -1.21 11.92
CA PHE A 69 -1.84 -0.35 13.08
C PHE A 69 -1.26 1.01 12.67
N ILE A 70 -0.23 1.02 11.83
CA ILE A 70 0.37 2.25 11.29
C ILE A 70 -0.67 3.07 10.51
N LEU A 71 -1.47 2.43 9.63
CA LEU A 71 -2.55 3.09 8.90
C LEU A 71 -3.50 3.83 9.84
N LYS A 72 -4.01 3.14 10.86
CA LYS A 72 -4.96 3.71 11.84
C LYS A 72 -4.38 4.91 12.59
N LYS A 73 -3.08 4.92 12.83
CA LYS A 73 -2.41 5.97 13.61
C LYS A 73 -1.92 7.15 12.78
N THR A 74 -1.70 6.99 11.47
CA THR A 74 -1.16 8.05 10.60
C THR A 74 -2.24 8.70 9.74
N ALA A 75 -3.27 7.98 9.31
CA ALA A 75 -4.31 8.49 8.41
C ALA A 75 -5.01 9.79 8.87
N PRO A 76 -5.18 10.07 10.17
CA PRO A 76 -5.76 11.36 10.60
C PRO A 76 -4.85 12.57 10.36
N PHE A 77 -3.56 12.38 10.09
CA PHE A 77 -2.56 13.45 10.06
C PHE A 77 -1.96 13.70 8.67
N VAL A 78 -2.05 12.72 7.77
CA VAL A 78 -1.40 12.77 6.46
C VAL A 78 -2.24 12.05 5.40
N LYS A 79 -2.10 12.42 4.13
CA LYS A 79 -2.68 11.69 3.00
C LYS A 79 -1.96 10.35 2.86
N VAL A 80 -2.69 9.23 2.86
CA VAL A 80 -2.09 7.89 2.90
C VAL A 80 -2.39 7.11 1.63
N ILE A 81 -1.34 6.51 1.06
CA ILE A 81 -1.45 5.50 0.02
C ILE A 81 -1.02 4.16 0.62
N THR A 82 -1.90 3.17 0.58
CA THR A 82 -1.69 1.86 1.21
C THR A 82 -1.61 0.75 0.18
N SER A 83 -0.58 -0.08 0.28
CA SER A 83 -0.44 -1.29 -0.54
C SER A 83 -1.27 -2.45 0.02
N GLY A 84 -2.41 -2.70 -0.62
CA GLY A 84 -3.30 -3.83 -0.36
C GLY A 84 -2.96 -5.07 -1.18
N SER A 85 -3.87 -6.05 -1.21
CA SER A 85 -3.68 -7.29 -1.99
C SER A 85 -5.03 -7.87 -2.44
N MET A 86 -5.09 -8.37 -3.67
CA MET A 86 -6.22 -9.19 -4.15
C MET A 86 -6.40 -10.49 -3.35
N GLY A 87 -5.35 -10.95 -2.65
CA GLY A 87 -5.44 -12.08 -1.74
C GLY A 87 -6.43 -11.90 -0.58
N SER A 88 -6.84 -10.65 -0.25
CA SER A 88 -7.93 -10.41 0.68
C SER A 88 -9.25 -11.03 0.22
N ASN A 89 -9.51 -11.10 -1.09
CA ASN A 89 -10.70 -11.74 -1.66
C ASN A 89 -10.67 -13.26 -1.44
N GLU A 90 -9.50 -13.90 -1.54
CA GLU A 90 -9.32 -15.33 -1.29
C GLU A 90 -9.69 -15.71 0.15
N TYR A 91 -9.37 -14.85 1.11
CA TYR A 91 -9.76 -15.00 2.50
C TYR A 91 -11.28 -14.93 2.66
N VAL A 92 -11.93 -13.92 2.08
CA VAL A 92 -13.40 -13.74 2.16
C VAL A 92 -14.15 -14.93 1.55
N MET A 93 -13.62 -15.50 0.45
CA MET A 93 -14.21 -16.66 -0.21
C MET A 93 -13.94 -17.98 0.53
N GLY A 94 -13.21 -17.97 1.66
CA GLY A 94 -12.84 -19.18 2.40
C GLY A 94 -11.88 -20.11 1.67
N LYS A 95 -11.24 -19.62 0.60
CA LYS A 95 -10.38 -20.45 -0.26
C LYS A 95 -9.00 -20.72 0.31
N ARG A 96 -8.49 -19.84 1.17
CA ARG A 96 -7.15 -19.96 1.79
C ARG A 96 -7.12 -19.37 3.19
N ASP A 97 -6.75 -20.20 4.16
CA ASP A 97 -6.37 -19.74 5.49
C ASP A 97 -4.86 -19.45 5.50
N ASN A 98 -4.52 -18.19 5.20
CA ASN A 98 -3.14 -17.72 5.17
C ASN A 98 -3.08 -16.38 5.93
N PRO A 99 -2.22 -16.27 6.97
CA PRO A 99 -2.09 -15.04 7.75
C PRO A 99 -1.83 -13.78 6.93
N TYR A 100 -1.15 -13.90 5.78
CA TYR A 100 -0.96 -12.77 4.87
C TYR A 100 -2.30 -12.25 4.34
N TYR A 101 -3.18 -13.13 3.86
CA TYR A 101 -4.48 -12.74 3.28
C TYR A 101 -5.42 -12.20 4.35
N THR A 102 -5.43 -12.80 5.53
CA THR A 102 -6.18 -12.32 6.70
C THR A 102 -5.75 -10.90 7.09
N ASN A 103 -4.44 -10.66 7.18
CA ASN A 103 -3.92 -9.34 7.52
C ASN A 103 -4.23 -8.29 6.43
N LYS A 104 -4.16 -8.67 5.14
CA LYS A 104 -4.52 -7.77 4.04
C LYS A 104 -6.03 -7.47 4.01
N TYR A 105 -6.86 -8.43 4.36
CA TYR A 105 -8.30 -8.19 4.54
C TYR A 105 -8.57 -7.21 5.70
N HIS A 106 -7.95 -7.40 6.86
CA HIS A 106 -8.09 -6.46 7.97
C HIS A 106 -7.58 -5.06 7.64
N LEU A 107 -6.52 -4.95 6.84
CA LEU A 107 -6.00 -3.67 6.33
C LEU A 107 -7.02 -2.97 5.42
N GLU A 108 -7.65 -3.72 4.50
CA GLU A 108 -8.70 -3.22 3.62
C GLU A 108 -9.92 -2.73 4.40
N MET A 109 -10.40 -3.53 5.35
CA MET A 109 -11.54 -3.15 6.21
C MET A 109 -11.23 -1.90 7.04
N ALA A 110 -10.03 -1.81 7.61
CA ALA A 110 -9.60 -0.62 8.34
C ALA A 110 -9.53 0.62 7.43
N HIS A 111 -9.03 0.47 6.19
CA HIS A 111 -9.01 1.57 5.22
C HIS A 111 -10.42 2.09 4.90
N ILE A 112 -11.35 1.18 4.61
CA ILE A 112 -12.74 1.52 4.30
C ILE A 112 -13.41 2.23 5.49
N GLU A 113 -13.21 1.72 6.70
CA GLU A 113 -13.79 2.29 7.91
C GLU A 113 -13.25 3.69 8.21
N ILE A 114 -11.93 3.87 8.17
CA ILE A 114 -11.30 5.16 8.43
C ILE A 114 -11.75 6.18 7.39
N LYS A 115 -11.80 5.79 6.10
CA LYS A 115 -12.16 6.68 5.00
C LYS A 115 -13.55 7.29 5.15
N LYS A 116 -14.50 6.62 5.81
CA LYS A 116 -15.86 7.16 6.03
C LYS A 116 -15.85 8.50 6.77
N ASN A 117 -14.92 8.68 7.70
CA ASN A 117 -14.88 9.84 8.59
C ASN A 117 -13.59 10.68 8.46
N ASN A 118 -12.62 10.24 7.64
CA ASN A 118 -11.37 10.95 7.46
C ASN A 118 -11.50 11.99 6.34
N PRO A 119 -11.29 13.30 6.60
CA PRO A 119 -11.33 14.33 5.58
C PRO A 119 -10.14 14.26 4.62
N LEU A 120 -9.01 13.67 5.04
CA LEU A 120 -7.81 13.58 4.21
C LEU A 120 -7.97 12.50 3.12
N PRO A 121 -7.45 12.74 1.92
CA PRO A 121 -7.41 11.75 0.86
C PRO A 121 -6.67 10.48 1.29
N MET A 122 -7.26 9.32 0.97
CA MET A 122 -6.68 8.01 1.21
C MET A 122 -6.88 7.14 -0.02
N LEU A 123 -5.85 6.39 -0.40
CA LEU A 123 -5.89 5.41 -1.50
C LEU A 123 -5.47 4.03 -1.01
N LEU A 124 -6.26 3.02 -1.34
CA LEU A 124 -5.87 1.62 -1.27
C LEU A 124 -5.56 1.11 -2.68
N LEU A 125 -4.33 0.67 -2.89
CA LEU A 125 -3.90 -0.04 -4.10
C LEU A 125 -4.04 -1.54 -3.84
N LYS A 126 -5.08 -2.16 -4.36
CA LYS A 126 -5.36 -3.58 -4.19
C LYS A 126 -4.79 -4.34 -5.39
N MET A 127 -3.67 -5.03 -5.17
CA MET A 127 -2.85 -5.59 -6.24
C MET A 127 -2.85 -7.12 -6.22
N GLY A 128 -2.89 -7.72 -7.41
CA GLY A 128 -2.59 -9.13 -7.64
C GLY A 128 -1.08 -9.41 -7.62
N TYR A 129 -0.62 -10.30 -8.50
CA TYR A 129 0.80 -10.60 -8.63
C TYR A 129 1.53 -9.45 -9.32
N LEU A 130 2.64 -9.00 -8.74
CA LEU A 130 3.52 -7.97 -9.28
C LEU A 130 4.69 -8.59 -10.07
N GLU A 131 5.49 -7.77 -10.72
CA GLU A 131 6.67 -8.17 -11.54
C GLU A 131 7.63 -9.14 -10.85
N SER A 132 7.64 -9.18 -9.52
CA SER A 132 8.41 -10.17 -8.75
C SER A 132 7.92 -11.62 -8.93
N TYR A 133 6.81 -11.83 -9.63
CA TYR A 133 6.21 -13.14 -9.94
C TYR A 133 5.98 -13.29 -11.45
N PRO A 134 7.02 -13.39 -12.29
CA PRO A 134 6.93 -13.30 -13.75
C PRO A 134 6.04 -14.39 -14.39
N ASP A 135 5.93 -15.56 -13.75
CA ASP A 135 5.14 -16.68 -14.26
C ASP A 135 3.61 -16.52 -14.06
N LYS A 136 3.17 -15.39 -13.47
CA LYS A 136 1.78 -15.15 -13.05
C LYS A 136 1.08 -14.06 -13.85
N ASP A 137 1.58 -13.70 -15.05
CA ASP A 137 1.06 -12.57 -15.82
C ASP A 137 1.01 -11.31 -14.92
N PRO A 138 2.19 -10.81 -14.52
CA PRO A 138 2.29 -9.84 -13.44
C PRO A 138 1.82 -8.45 -13.84
N ILE A 139 1.31 -7.73 -12.86
CA ILE A 139 1.08 -6.29 -12.93
C ILE A 139 2.45 -5.61 -12.92
N LEU A 140 2.69 -4.73 -13.90
CA LEU A 140 3.95 -3.99 -13.99
C LEU A 140 3.98 -2.85 -12.96
N TYR A 141 5.15 -2.56 -12.40
CA TYR A 141 5.29 -1.41 -11.49
C TYR A 141 4.94 -0.10 -12.17
N SER A 142 5.19 0.03 -13.48
CA SER A 142 4.81 1.20 -14.26
C SER A 142 3.29 1.43 -14.29
N GLU A 143 2.46 0.37 -14.31
CA GLU A 143 1.01 0.49 -14.25
C GLU A 143 0.55 1.00 -12.88
N VAL A 144 1.19 0.51 -11.80
CA VAL A 144 0.91 0.99 -10.44
C VAL A 144 1.31 2.45 -10.29
N LEU A 145 2.45 2.87 -10.85
CA LEU A 145 2.91 4.26 -10.82
C LEU A 145 1.96 5.19 -11.60
N GLN A 146 1.47 4.77 -12.76
CA GLN A 146 0.45 5.52 -13.52
C GLN A 146 -0.85 5.70 -12.73
N ALA A 147 -1.28 4.67 -12.00
CA ALA A 147 -2.46 4.76 -11.15
C ALA A 147 -2.25 5.70 -9.95
N ILE A 148 -1.04 5.74 -9.40
CA ILE A 148 -0.68 6.71 -8.35
C ILE A 148 -0.75 8.14 -8.92
N ASP A 149 -0.18 8.41 -10.10
CA ASP A 149 -0.25 9.72 -10.74
C ASP A 149 -1.68 10.14 -11.04
N PHE A 150 -2.49 9.22 -11.58
CA PHE A 150 -3.92 9.47 -11.76
C PHE A 150 -4.58 9.88 -10.45
N TRP A 151 -4.29 9.18 -9.35
CA TRP A 151 -4.88 9.49 -8.07
C TRP A 151 -4.39 10.82 -7.49
N LEU A 152 -3.13 11.18 -7.67
CA LEU A 152 -2.60 12.46 -7.20
C LEU A 152 -3.37 13.66 -7.79
N THR A 153 -3.89 13.51 -9.01
CA THR A 153 -4.74 14.50 -9.68
C THR A 153 -6.24 14.30 -9.39
N ASN A 154 -6.65 13.11 -8.94
CA ASN A 154 -8.04 12.74 -8.68
C ASN A 154 -8.24 12.12 -7.28
N PRO A 155 -7.97 12.83 -6.18
CA PRO A 155 -7.90 12.27 -4.83
C PRO A 155 -9.26 11.85 -4.22
N ARG A 156 -10.34 11.91 -5.00
CA ARG A 156 -11.66 11.40 -4.62
C ARG A 156 -11.79 9.89 -4.75
N VAL A 157 -10.94 9.26 -5.59
CA VAL A 157 -10.86 7.79 -5.70
C VAL A 157 -10.24 7.24 -4.42
N SER A 158 -10.87 6.27 -3.78
CA SER A 158 -10.39 5.71 -2.52
C SER A 158 -9.76 4.33 -2.67
N MET A 159 -10.00 3.65 -3.80
CA MET A 159 -9.46 2.32 -4.08
C MET A 159 -9.23 2.15 -5.58
N ILE A 160 -8.11 1.52 -5.93
CA ILE A 160 -7.81 1.05 -7.29
C ILE A 160 -7.42 -0.42 -7.17
N GLU A 161 -8.10 -1.27 -7.94
CA GLU A 161 -7.84 -2.70 -8.00
C GLU A 161 -7.13 -3.07 -9.28
N PHE A 162 -6.08 -3.88 -9.17
CA PHE A 162 -5.32 -4.46 -10.27
C PHE A 162 -5.52 -5.97 -10.26
N GLY A 163 -6.25 -6.50 -11.23
CA GLY A 163 -6.38 -7.94 -11.47
C GLY A 163 -5.32 -8.44 -12.44
N ASN A 164 -4.86 -9.67 -12.27
CA ASN A 164 -4.09 -10.35 -13.31
C ASN A 164 -5.05 -10.92 -14.35
N ILE A 165 -4.75 -10.77 -15.63
CA ILE A 165 -5.65 -11.15 -16.75
C ILE A 165 -6.10 -12.61 -16.66
N ASN A 166 -5.25 -13.48 -16.12
CA ASN A 166 -5.55 -14.92 -15.97
C ASN A 166 -6.24 -15.30 -14.65
N TYR A 167 -6.53 -14.33 -13.77
CA TYR A 167 -7.15 -14.63 -12.47
C TYR A 167 -8.58 -15.13 -12.62
N ASP A 168 -9.30 -14.69 -13.68
CA ASP A 168 -10.72 -14.97 -13.91
C ASP A 168 -10.99 -16.20 -14.80
N LYS A 169 -9.96 -16.81 -15.40
CA LYS A 169 -10.16 -17.97 -16.31
C LYS A 169 -10.75 -19.23 -15.65
N ASN A 170 -10.83 -19.27 -14.31
CA ASN A 170 -11.38 -20.39 -13.57
C ASN A 170 -12.72 -20.10 -12.89
N ILE A 171 -13.28 -18.91 -13.07
CA ILE A 171 -14.64 -18.61 -12.60
C ILE A 171 -15.59 -19.05 -13.70
N LYS A 172 -16.09 -20.27 -13.60
CA LYS A 172 -17.28 -20.69 -14.34
C LYS A 172 -18.47 -20.03 -13.63
N PHE A 173 -19.10 -19.09 -14.30
CA PHE A 173 -20.45 -18.66 -13.96
C PHE A 173 -21.39 -19.77 -14.45
N ASP A 174 -21.92 -20.57 -13.53
CA ASP A 174 -23.05 -21.48 -13.78
C ASP A 174 -24.36 -20.69 -13.74
#